data_56140c538ccbf1338b8f7e35a98f3d0a
#
_entry.id   56140c538ccbf1338b8f7e35a98f3d0a
#
_cell.length_a   1.000
_cell.length_b   1.000
_cell.length_c   1.000
_cell.angle_alpha   90.00
_cell.angle_beta   90.00
_cell.angle_gamma   90.00
#
_symmetry.space_group_name_H-M   'P 1'
#
loop_
_entity.id
_entity.type
_entity.pdbx_description
1 polymer ?
#
loop_
_entity_poly.entity_id
_entity_poly.type
_entity_poly.pdbx_seq_one_letter_code
_entity_poly.pdbx_strand_id
1 'polypeptide(L)'
;MITGDNIVTAQAIAEKCGIIHESEKGDPQVCMEGPEFYQEMGGLIETKSGIERVRNFKLFQSLMGKMKVMARSRPEDKYLLVTGLMNMNQVVAVTGDGTNDAPALSKADVGFGMGLTGTEVCRAAADIIIQDDSFTSVVAAARWGRNIYDNIQRFLQFQLTVNVGALIFTVLGAVLLKESPLQAIQLLWVNMIMDSLASLALATEVPKPELLERPPQNKDDFVVSRKMTKHILYMSLFQMVVLFIFLFGGEYMIPEPEEELRFDAWKERFDIEVNDMVFPGRLYKVNGDELYKAVYDAPDVCTAEEIATGCMPGADKDSSRHMTFVFNLFIWLQIVNMIAARKIHDELNICKNFWDNPMFLVIWVIIVVVNFFII
;
A
#
# COMPACT_ATOMS: atom_id res chain seq x y z
N MET A 1 21.55 -25.73 7.68
CA MET A 1 21.12 -26.35 8.96
C MET A 1 22.18 -26.11 10.01
N ILE A 2 21.78 -25.71 11.24
CA ILE A 2 22.70 -25.50 12.35
C ILE A 2 22.22 -26.39 13.50
N THR A 3 23.10 -27.17 14.08
CA THR A 3 22.74 -28.08 15.19
C THR A 3 23.88 -28.22 16.19
N GLY A 4 23.53 -28.50 17.44
CA GLY A 4 24.48 -28.91 18.48
C GLY A 4 24.99 -30.35 18.36
N ASP A 5 24.35 -31.17 17.52
CA ASP A 5 24.69 -32.56 17.29
C ASP A 5 26.06 -32.76 16.64
N ASN A 6 26.56 -33.99 16.68
CA ASN A 6 27.81 -34.34 16.02
C ASN A 6 27.65 -34.28 14.47
N ILE A 7 28.77 -34.14 13.76
CA ILE A 7 28.76 -33.91 12.31
C ILE A 7 28.13 -35.07 11.52
N VAL A 8 28.28 -36.33 11.99
CA VAL A 8 27.75 -37.52 11.31
C VAL A 8 26.22 -37.51 11.38
N THR A 9 25.65 -37.22 12.56
CA THR A 9 24.21 -37.10 12.76
C THR A 9 23.65 -35.93 11.98
N ALA A 10 24.33 -34.77 12.02
CA ALA A 10 23.92 -33.57 11.26
C ALA A 10 23.87 -33.81 9.75
N GLN A 11 24.87 -34.49 9.19
CA GLN A 11 24.90 -34.85 7.76
C GLN A 11 23.78 -35.83 7.39
N ALA A 12 23.51 -36.85 8.23
CA ALA A 12 22.44 -37.80 7.97
C ALA A 12 21.05 -37.17 7.99
N ILE A 13 20.82 -36.22 8.90
CA ILE A 13 19.56 -35.46 8.96
C ILE A 13 19.44 -34.51 7.78
N ALA A 14 20.51 -33.78 7.46
CA ALA A 14 20.54 -32.83 6.37
C ALA A 14 20.26 -33.49 5.01
N GLU A 15 20.78 -34.71 4.82
CA GLU A 15 20.49 -35.52 3.62
C GLU A 15 19.02 -35.93 3.56
N LYS A 16 18.47 -36.43 4.67
CA LYS A 16 17.03 -36.81 4.75
C LYS A 16 16.11 -35.61 4.48
N CYS A 17 16.52 -34.42 4.90
CA CYS A 17 15.80 -33.18 4.64
C CYS A 17 16.04 -32.57 3.24
N GLY A 18 16.92 -33.17 2.43
CA GLY A 18 17.26 -32.66 1.09
C GLY A 18 18.12 -31.40 1.09
N ILE A 19 18.78 -31.06 2.21
CA ILE A 19 19.67 -29.90 2.34
C ILE A 19 21.00 -30.16 1.65
N ILE A 20 21.52 -31.38 1.77
CA ILE A 20 22.74 -31.86 1.12
C ILE A 20 22.46 -33.11 0.31
N HIS A 21 23.26 -33.35 -0.71
CA HIS A 21 23.30 -34.61 -1.47
C HIS A 21 24.36 -35.56 -0.90
N GLU A 22 24.23 -36.84 -1.19
CA GLU A 22 25.19 -37.87 -0.73
C GLU A 22 26.63 -37.58 -1.16
N SER A 23 26.81 -36.98 -2.37
CA SER A 23 28.10 -36.55 -2.90
C SER A 23 28.76 -35.40 -2.15
N GLU A 24 27.98 -34.66 -1.36
CA GLU A 24 28.46 -33.50 -0.58
C GLU A 24 28.80 -33.88 0.88
N LYS A 25 28.52 -35.12 1.27
CA LYS A 25 28.93 -35.66 2.59
C LYS A 25 30.45 -35.70 2.65
N GLY A 26 31.00 -35.15 3.73
CA GLY A 26 32.44 -35.16 3.96
C GLY A 26 33.22 -34.02 3.30
N ASP A 27 32.57 -33.13 2.53
CA ASP A 27 33.19 -31.88 2.10
C ASP A 27 33.27 -30.89 3.27
N PRO A 28 34.48 -30.51 3.73
CA PRO A 28 34.66 -29.58 4.85
C PRO A 28 34.08 -28.18 4.56
N GLN A 29 33.94 -27.82 3.28
CA GLN A 29 33.38 -26.51 2.89
C GLN A 29 31.84 -26.50 2.93
N VAL A 30 31.22 -27.67 2.83
CA VAL A 30 29.74 -27.81 2.88
C VAL A 30 29.26 -28.11 4.29
N CYS A 31 30.00 -28.97 5.01
CA CYS A 31 29.67 -29.42 6.38
C CYS A 31 30.82 -29.10 7.30
N MET A 32 30.68 -28.15 8.21
CA MET A 32 31.72 -27.68 9.11
C MET A 32 31.29 -27.80 10.58
N GLU A 33 32.25 -27.96 11.49
CA GLU A 33 31.98 -27.86 12.93
C GLU A 33 32.05 -26.40 13.41
N GLY A 34 31.19 -26.04 14.39
CA GLY A 34 31.11 -24.67 14.92
C GLY A 34 32.44 -24.09 15.42
N PRO A 35 33.23 -24.84 16.24
CA PRO A 35 34.53 -24.36 16.71
C PRO A 35 35.51 -24.05 15.60
N GLU A 36 35.57 -24.86 14.54
CA GLU A 36 36.39 -24.62 13.36
C GLU A 36 35.95 -23.37 12.60
N PHE A 37 34.66 -23.26 12.36
CA PHE A 37 34.05 -22.07 11.77
C PHE A 37 34.41 -20.79 12.54
N TYR A 38 34.29 -20.80 13.87
CA TYR A 38 34.60 -19.64 14.71
C TYR A 38 36.08 -19.24 14.61
N GLN A 39 37.00 -20.22 14.60
CA GLN A 39 38.42 -19.98 14.47
C GLN A 39 38.81 -19.38 13.12
N GLU A 40 38.25 -19.91 12.02
CA GLU A 40 38.50 -19.40 10.68
C GLU A 40 37.97 -17.98 10.49
N MET A 41 36.78 -17.70 11.02
CA MET A 41 36.14 -16.36 10.94
C MET A 41 36.84 -15.35 11.85
N GLY A 42 37.54 -15.80 12.87
CA GLY A 42 38.29 -14.93 13.80
C GLY A 42 37.38 -14.14 14.76
N GLY A 43 36.13 -14.54 14.93
CA GLY A 43 35.16 -13.92 15.80
C GLY A 43 34.58 -12.61 15.27
N LEU A 44 33.88 -11.89 16.16
CA LEU A 44 33.27 -10.59 15.86
C LEU A 44 34.19 -9.46 16.33
N ILE A 45 34.13 -8.35 15.59
CA ILE A 45 34.76 -7.09 15.93
C ILE A 45 33.71 -5.98 15.93
N GLU A 46 33.74 -5.11 16.92
CA GLU A 46 32.96 -3.90 16.93
C GLU A 46 33.63 -2.83 16.05
N THR A 47 32.86 -2.25 15.18
CA THR A 47 33.28 -1.08 14.39
C THR A 47 33.18 0.17 15.27
N LYS A 48 33.91 1.25 14.94
CA LYS A 48 33.84 2.55 15.62
C LYS A 48 32.40 3.12 15.75
N SER A 49 31.48 2.64 14.96
CA SER A 49 30.05 2.97 14.97
C SER A 49 29.20 2.04 15.85
N GLY A 50 29.78 1.14 16.63
CA GLY A 50 29.05 0.17 17.46
C GLY A 50 28.41 -1.00 16.68
N ILE A 51 28.69 -1.11 15.38
CA ILE A 51 28.17 -2.21 14.56
C ILE A 51 29.14 -3.40 14.63
N GLU A 52 28.59 -4.54 15.02
CA GLU A 52 29.34 -5.81 15.03
C GLU A 52 29.57 -6.32 13.59
N ARG A 53 30.81 -6.73 13.29
CA ARG A 53 31.17 -7.33 12.02
C ARG A 53 32.05 -8.56 12.20
N VAL A 54 31.93 -9.49 11.24
CA VAL A 54 32.84 -10.65 11.18
C VAL A 54 34.24 -10.15 10.81
N ARG A 55 35.27 -10.59 11.58
CA ARG A 55 36.65 -10.15 11.36
C ARG A 55 37.13 -10.52 9.97
N ASN A 56 36.97 -11.76 9.53
CA ASN A 56 37.38 -12.28 8.22
C ASN A 56 36.20 -12.27 7.23
N PHE A 57 35.55 -11.10 7.02
CA PHE A 57 34.34 -11.00 6.21
C PHE A 57 34.45 -11.54 4.78
N LYS A 58 35.63 -11.39 4.12
CA LYS A 58 35.82 -11.93 2.76
C LYS A 58 35.80 -13.46 2.75
N LEU A 59 36.44 -14.09 3.74
CA LEU A 59 36.42 -15.55 3.88
C LEU A 59 35.00 -16.03 4.21
N PHE A 60 34.29 -15.33 5.12
CA PHE A 60 32.90 -15.58 5.43
C PHE A 60 32.03 -15.58 4.17
N GLN A 61 32.15 -14.54 3.34
CA GLN A 61 31.37 -14.42 2.10
C GLN A 61 31.64 -15.58 1.12
N SER A 62 32.90 -16.03 0.98
CA SER A 62 33.21 -17.15 0.12
C SER A 62 32.69 -18.48 0.65
N LEU A 63 32.70 -18.67 1.98
CA LEU A 63 32.25 -19.89 2.64
C LEU A 63 30.71 -19.99 2.59
N MET A 64 29.98 -18.89 2.80
CA MET A 64 28.50 -18.88 2.79
C MET A 64 27.91 -19.28 1.43
N GLY A 65 28.66 -19.16 0.34
CA GLY A 65 28.25 -19.67 -0.97
C GLY A 65 28.21 -21.22 -1.06
N LYS A 66 28.85 -21.90 -0.13
CA LYS A 66 28.99 -23.38 -0.16
C LYS A 66 28.46 -24.06 1.10
N MET A 67 28.67 -23.47 2.27
CA MET A 67 28.31 -24.07 3.56
C MET A 67 26.79 -24.24 3.70
N LYS A 68 26.38 -25.47 3.96
CA LYS A 68 24.96 -25.84 4.14
C LYS A 68 24.66 -26.37 5.54
N VAL A 69 25.67 -26.94 6.24
CA VAL A 69 25.50 -27.58 7.53
C VAL A 69 26.58 -27.13 8.51
N MET A 70 26.16 -26.70 9.72
CA MET A 70 27.06 -26.45 10.83
C MET A 70 26.68 -27.39 11.99
N ALA A 71 27.60 -28.23 12.41
CA ALA A 71 27.47 -29.19 13.47
C ALA A 71 28.17 -28.73 14.74
N ARG A 72 27.86 -29.32 15.93
CA ARG A 72 28.45 -28.96 17.22
C ARG A 72 28.52 -27.46 17.48
N SER A 73 27.50 -26.71 17.00
CA SER A 73 27.47 -25.27 17.11
C SER A 73 27.16 -24.81 18.55
N ARG A 74 27.95 -23.87 19.04
CA ARG A 74 27.74 -23.16 20.30
C ARG A 74 26.86 -21.92 20.06
N PRO A 75 26.30 -21.28 21.09
CA PRO A 75 25.53 -20.05 20.97
C PRO A 75 26.27 -18.94 20.23
N GLU A 76 27.57 -18.79 20.49
CA GLU A 76 28.45 -17.80 19.88
C GLU A 76 28.62 -18.05 18.36
N ASP A 77 28.73 -19.31 17.95
CA ASP A 77 28.87 -19.69 16.53
C ASP A 77 27.60 -19.36 15.76
N LYS A 78 26.43 -19.64 16.36
CA LYS A 78 25.10 -19.25 15.79
C LYS A 78 24.96 -17.74 15.65
N TYR A 79 25.32 -17.01 16.71
CA TYR A 79 25.27 -15.54 16.72
C TYR A 79 26.20 -14.92 15.68
N LEU A 80 27.43 -15.45 15.56
CA LEU A 80 28.41 -15.02 14.55
C LEU A 80 27.89 -15.24 13.13
N LEU A 81 27.29 -16.42 12.86
CA LEU A 81 26.72 -16.72 11.55
C LEU A 81 25.60 -15.77 11.19
N VAL A 82 24.65 -15.56 12.10
CA VAL A 82 23.53 -14.63 11.89
C VAL A 82 24.04 -13.22 11.63
N THR A 83 24.96 -12.72 12.46
CA THR A 83 25.58 -11.40 12.29
C THR A 83 26.29 -11.28 10.95
N GLY A 84 27.01 -12.31 10.52
CA GLY A 84 27.70 -12.33 9.23
C GLY A 84 26.75 -12.29 8.04
N LEU A 85 25.67 -13.04 8.08
CA LEU A 85 24.64 -13.02 7.03
C LEU A 85 23.93 -11.65 6.94
N MET A 86 23.63 -11.04 8.10
CA MET A 86 23.08 -9.67 8.14
C MET A 86 24.07 -8.64 7.57
N ASN A 87 25.39 -8.81 7.81
CA ASN A 87 26.42 -7.97 7.22
C ASN A 87 26.54 -8.14 5.69
N MET A 88 26.06 -9.26 5.14
CA MET A 88 25.89 -9.48 3.69
C MET A 88 24.59 -8.86 3.14
N ASN A 89 23.87 -8.09 3.95
CA ASN A 89 22.58 -7.50 3.61
C ASN A 89 21.48 -8.53 3.30
N GLN A 90 21.60 -9.74 3.87
CA GLN A 90 20.56 -10.76 3.78
C GLN A 90 19.53 -10.56 4.87
N VAL A 91 18.26 -10.88 4.57
CA VAL A 91 17.20 -11.01 5.59
C VAL A 91 17.30 -12.39 6.19
N VAL A 92 17.59 -12.45 7.50
CA VAL A 92 17.89 -13.70 8.21
C VAL A 92 16.73 -14.06 9.11
N ALA A 93 16.23 -15.30 8.95
CA ALA A 93 15.28 -15.91 9.87
C ALA A 93 15.95 -17.08 10.60
N VAL A 94 15.70 -17.21 11.89
CA VAL A 94 16.25 -18.28 12.73
C VAL A 94 15.10 -19.01 13.42
N THR A 95 15.15 -20.32 13.45
CA THR A 95 14.26 -21.16 14.25
C THR A 95 15.05 -21.78 15.39
N GLY A 96 14.48 -21.84 16.59
CA GLY A 96 15.12 -22.44 17.76
C GLY A 96 14.11 -22.86 18.80
N ASP A 97 14.54 -23.80 19.68
CA ASP A 97 13.77 -24.34 20.79
C ASP A 97 14.51 -24.24 22.13
N GLY A 98 15.84 -24.12 22.06
CA GLY A 98 16.72 -24.12 23.24
C GLY A 98 17.12 -22.73 23.72
N THR A 99 17.53 -22.66 24.99
CA THR A 99 18.11 -21.43 25.58
C THR A 99 19.38 -21.00 24.84
N ASN A 100 20.11 -21.95 24.22
CA ASN A 100 21.31 -21.68 23.44
C ASN A 100 21.02 -20.94 22.13
N ASP A 101 19.79 -20.92 21.65
CA ASP A 101 19.36 -20.26 20.43
C ASP A 101 18.92 -18.82 20.65
N ALA A 102 18.59 -18.47 21.90
CA ALA A 102 18.05 -17.16 22.23
C ALA A 102 18.89 -15.96 21.73
N PRO A 103 20.23 -15.96 21.84
CA PRO A 103 21.03 -14.86 21.30
C PRO A 103 20.93 -14.74 19.78
N ALA A 104 20.89 -15.86 19.05
CA ALA A 104 20.75 -15.87 17.60
C ALA A 104 19.33 -15.48 17.15
N LEU A 105 18.29 -15.92 17.87
CA LEU A 105 16.90 -15.53 17.64
C LEU A 105 16.69 -14.02 17.80
N SER A 106 17.19 -13.46 18.91
CA SER A 106 17.09 -12.02 19.17
C SER A 106 17.91 -11.17 18.20
N LYS A 107 18.96 -11.72 17.59
CA LYS A 107 19.81 -11.00 16.64
C LYS A 107 19.26 -11.04 15.22
N ALA A 108 18.56 -12.12 14.84
CA ALA A 108 18.00 -12.30 13.50
C ALA A 108 16.98 -11.20 13.15
N ASP A 109 16.68 -11.06 11.88
CA ASP A 109 15.59 -10.16 11.44
C ASP A 109 14.21 -10.72 11.82
N VAL A 110 14.10 -12.06 11.89
CA VAL A 110 12.89 -12.77 12.37
C VAL A 110 13.31 -14.01 13.16
N GLY A 111 12.98 -14.03 14.44
CA GLY A 111 13.16 -15.18 15.31
C GLY A 111 11.88 -16.01 15.43
N PHE A 112 11.94 -17.33 15.14
CA PHE A 112 10.85 -18.27 15.33
C PHE A 112 11.14 -19.18 16.53
N GLY A 113 10.37 -19.03 17.61
CA GLY A 113 10.46 -19.91 18.78
C GLY A 113 9.45 -21.05 18.69
N MET A 114 9.84 -22.26 19.10
CA MET A 114 8.92 -23.38 19.21
C MET A 114 8.02 -23.21 20.43
N GLY A 115 6.72 -23.49 20.28
CA GLY A 115 5.71 -23.23 21.30
C GLY A 115 5.58 -24.36 22.30
N LEU A 116 5.63 -25.63 21.84
CA LEU A 116 5.48 -26.83 22.67
C LEU A 116 6.81 -27.24 23.31
N THR A 117 7.86 -27.39 22.49
CA THR A 117 9.19 -27.83 22.92
C THR A 117 10.09 -26.70 23.38
N GLY A 118 9.79 -25.45 22.96
CA GLY A 118 10.61 -24.27 23.24
C GLY A 118 10.66 -23.88 24.70
N THR A 119 11.85 -23.52 25.18
CA THR A 119 12.06 -22.96 26.53
C THR A 119 11.44 -21.58 26.66
N GLU A 120 11.13 -21.12 27.86
CA GLU A 120 10.62 -19.77 28.12
C GLU A 120 11.56 -18.68 27.61
N VAL A 121 12.87 -18.91 27.76
CA VAL A 121 13.90 -17.97 27.26
C VAL A 121 13.88 -17.88 25.74
N CYS A 122 13.73 -19.01 25.05
CA CYS A 122 13.61 -19.08 23.60
C CYS A 122 12.34 -18.35 23.12
N ARG A 123 11.20 -18.63 23.75
CA ARG A 123 9.93 -17.96 23.43
C ARG A 123 9.96 -16.46 23.69
N ALA A 124 10.64 -16.02 24.74
CA ALA A 124 10.80 -14.60 25.05
C ALA A 124 11.74 -13.86 24.07
N ALA A 125 12.69 -14.58 23.47
CA ALA A 125 13.64 -14.03 22.49
C ALA A 125 13.11 -14.06 21.05
N ALA A 126 12.03 -14.78 20.78
CA ALA A 126 11.46 -14.95 19.45
C ALA A 126 10.42 -13.88 19.14
N ASP A 127 10.36 -13.45 17.86
CA ASP A 127 9.33 -12.54 17.35
C ASP A 127 8.01 -13.27 17.08
N ILE A 128 8.09 -14.52 16.65
CA ILE A 128 6.95 -15.37 16.30
C ILE A 128 7.08 -16.72 17.03
N ILE A 129 5.98 -17.16 17.67
CA ILE A 129 5.91 -18.44 18.34
C ILE A 129 5.10 -19.42 17.50
N ILE A 130 5.71 -20.54 17.10
CA ILE A 130 5.09 -21.63 16.35
C ILE A 130 4.42 -22.60 17.34
N GLN A 131 3.10 -22.53 17.46
CA GLN A 131 2.36 -23.28 18.49
C GLN A 131 2.31 -24.78 18.26
N ASP A 132 2.41 -25.24 17.04
CA ASP A 132 2.34 -26.64 16.63
C ASP A 132 3.73 -27.29 16.41
N ASP A 133 4.80 -26.53 16.64
CA ASP A 133 6.20 -26.90 16.40
C ASP A 133 6.46 -27.49 14.99
N SER A 134 5.59 -27.15 14.04
CA SER A 134 5.68 -27.66 12.68
C SER A 134 6.47 -26.72 11.77
N PHE A 135 7.44 -27.25 11.06
CA PHE A 135 8.20 -26.46 10.08
C PHE A 135 7.32 -25.97 8.91
N THR A 136 6.21 -26.64 8.61
CA THR A 136 5.23 -26.19 7.62
C THR A 136 4.57 -24.88 8.02
N SER A 137 4.41 -24.63 9.33
CA SER A 137 3.87 -23.39 9.86
C SER A 137 4.85 -22.22 9.73
N VAL A 138 6.18 -22.47 9.78
CA VAL A 138 7.20 -21.48 9.47
C VAL A 138 7.09 -21.05 7.99
N VAL A 139 6.93 -22.00 7.07
CA VAL A 139 6.73 -21.72 5.64
C VAL A 139 5.42 -20.95 5.40
N ALA A 140 4.35 -21.33 6.12
CA ALA A 140 3.09 -20.61 6.08
C ALA A 140 3.25 -19.17 6.59
N ALA A 141 3.96 -18.95 7.70
CA ALA A 141 4.25 -17.62 8.23
C ALA A 141 5.02 -16.75 7.21
N ALA A 142 6.03 -17.30 6.54
CA ALA A 142 6.76 -16.60 5.48
C ALA A 142 5.84 -16.22 4.31
N ARG A 143 4.93 -17.09 3.89
CA ARG A 143 3.94 -16.83 2.84
C ARG A 143 2.97 -15.71 3.25
N TRP A 144 2.48 -15.75 4.50
CA TRP A 144 1.62 -14.70 5.04
C TRP A 144 2.34 -13.37 5.17
N GLY A 145 3.60 -13.36 5.63
CA GLY A 145 4.40 -12.14 5.71
C GLY A 145 4.58 -11.46 4.34
N ARG A 146 4.89 -12.24 3.30
CA ARG A 146 4.96 -11.73 1.91
C ARG A 146 3.62 -11.19 1.43
N ASN A 147 2.52 -11.84 1.77
CA ASN A 147 1.18 -11.39 1.42
C ASN A 147 0.81 -10.07 2.11
N ILE A 148 1.13 -9.94 3.40
CA ILE A 148 0.90 -8.70 4.16
C ILE A 148 1.68 -7.55 3.52
N TYR A 149 2.94 -7.78 3.14
CA TYR A 149 3.74 -6.76 2.47
C TYR A 149 3.14 -6.33 1.13
N ASP A 150 2.69 -7.28 0.30
CA ASP A 150 1.99 -6.98 -0.95
C ASP A 150 0.68 -6.21 -0.70
N ASN A 151 -0.08 -6.56 0.34
CA ASN A 151 -1.32 -5.87 0.70
C ASN A 151 -1.05 -4.43 1.15
N ILE A 152 0.03 -4.19 1.91
CA ILE A 152 0.47 -2.84 2.28
C ILE A 152 0.82 -2.03 1.02
N GLN A 153 1.54 -2.61 0.07
CA GLN A 153 1.88 -1.94 -1.18
C GLN A 153 0.63 -1.58 -2.00
N ARG A 154 -0.35 -2.49 -2.10
CA ARG A 154 -1.64 -2.23 -2.80
C ARG A 154 -2.40 -1.08 -2.15
N PHE A 155 -2.48 -1.11 -0.82
CA PHE A 155 -3.12 -0.04 -0.05
C PHE A 155 -2.41 1.30 -0.26
N LEU A 156 -1.08 1.35 -0.13
CA LEU A 156 -0.30 2.56 -0.36
C LEU A 156 -0.46 3.09 -1.78
N GLN A 157 -0.47 2.21 -2.79
CA GLN A 157 -0.70 2.60 -4.17
C GLN A 157 -2.06 3.27 -4.36
N PHE A 158 -3.11 2.69 -3.80
CA PHE A 158 -4.45 3.26 -3.80
C PHE A 158 -4.48 4.62 -3.11
N GLN A 159 -4.05 4.66 -1.85
CA GLN A 159 -4.09 5.84 -0.99
C GLN A 159 -3.32 7.03 -1.56
N LEU A 160 -2.08 6.79 -2.01
CA LEU A 160 -1.26 7.84 -2.60
C LEU A 160 -1.88 8.38 -3.90
N THR A 161 -2.49 7.52 -4.72
CA THR A 161 -3.17 7.94 -5.95
C THR A 161 -4.35 8.85 -5.62
N VAL A 162 -5.19 8.48 -4.65
CA VAL A 162 -6.33 9.30 -4.20
C VAL A 162 -5.85 10.66 -3.67
N ASN A 163 -4.87 10.66 -2.76
CA ASN A 163 -4.40 11.88 -2.12
C ASN A 163 -3.70 12.83 -3.09
N VAL A 164 -2.85 12.30 -3.98
CA VAL A 164 -2.18 13.11 -5.01
C VAL A 164 -3.21 13.68 -5.98
N GLY A 165 -4.17 12.87 -6.44
CA GLY A 165 -5.23 13.31 -7.35
C GLY A 165 -6.10 14.39 -6.71
N ALA A 166 -6.60 14.16 -5.49
CA ALA A 166 -7.43 15.12 -4.75
C ALA A 166 -6.70 16.43 -4.48
N LEU A 167 -5.44 16.36 -4.01
CA LEU A 167 -4.64 17.55 -3.70
C LEU A 167 -4.43 18.42 -4.95
N ILE A 168 -3.99 17.81 -6.04
CA ILE A 168 -3.71 18.57 -7.26
C ILE A 168 -5.01 19.12 -7.85
N PHE A 169 -6.09 18.35 -7.88
CA PHE A 169 -7.39 18.81 -8.37
C PHE A 169 -7.93 19.99 -7.54
N THR A 170 -7.84 19.91 -6.22
CA THR A 170 -8.29 20.98 -5.32
C THR A 170 -7.45 22.24 -5.48
N VAL A 171 -6.11 22.11 -5.50
CA VAL A 171 -5.20 23.25 -5.64
C VAL A 171 -5.35 23.94 -7.01
N LEU A 172 -5.30 23.16 -8.10
CA LEU A 172 -5.44 23.73 -9.44
C LEU A 172 -6.87 24.28 -9.66
N GLY A 173 -7.88 23.58 -9.17
CA GLY A 173 -9.26 24.07 -9.19
C GLY A 173 -9.40 25.41 -8.48
N ALA A 174 -8.87 25.52 -7.27
CA ALA A 174 -8.90 26.77 -6.50
C ALA A 174 -8.15 27.92 -7.18
N VAL A 175 -7.02 27.65 -7.84
CA VAL A 175 -6.26 28.67 -8.59
C VAL A 175 -7.03 29.14 -9.83
N LEU A 176 -7.64 28.21 -10.57
CA LEU A 176 -8.32 28.52 -11.83
C LEU A 176 -9.71 29.14 -11.61
N LEU A 177 -10.45 28.65 -10.61
CA LEU A 177 -11.82 29.07 -10.32
C LEU A 177 -11.91 30.13 -9.21
N LYS A 178 -10.81 30.38 -8.49
CA LYS A 178 -10.76 31.16 -7.24
C LYS A 178 -11.57 30.55 -6.09
N GLU A 179 -12.11 29.36 -6.28
CA GLU A 179 -12.90 28.59 -5.31
C GLU A 179 -12.52 27.11 -5.37
N SER A 180 -12.68 26.41 -4.26
CA SER A 180 -12.40 24.98 -4.22
C SER A 180 -13.51 24.18 -4.93
N PRO A 181 -13.20 23.36 -5.94
CA PRO A 181 -14.18 22.53 -6.62
C PRO A 181 -14.72 21.37 -5.76
N LEU A 182 -14.00 21.02 -4.68
CA LEU A 182 -14.41 20.02 -3.70
C LEU A 182 -14.52 20.69 -2.34
N GLN A 183 -15.62 20.44 -1.65
CA GLN A 183 -15.82 20.94 -0.29
C GLN A 183 -15.03 20.11 0.73
N ALA A 184 -14.65 20.72 1.85
CA ALA A 184 -13.90 20.05 2.91
C ALA A 184 -14.64 18.82 3.48
N ILE A 185 -15.96 18.89 3.59
CA ILE A 185 -16.81 17.79 4.06
C ILE A 185 -16.77 16.62 3.08
N GLN A 186 -16.78 16.89 1.77
CA GLN A 186 -16.69 15.86 0.72
C GLN A 186 -15.34 15.13 0.77
N LEU A 187 -14.24 15.88 0.94
CA LEU A 187 -12.91 15.30 1.09
C LEU A 187 -12.79 14.48 2.39
N LEU A 188 -13.37 14.97 3.49
CA LEU A 188 -13.40 14.24 4.76
C LEU A 188 -14.18 12.92 4.60
N TRP A 189 -15.30 12.94 3.91
CA TRP A 189 -16.10 11.74 3.64
C TRP A 189 -15.32 10.69 2.86
N VAL A 190 -14.65 11.10 1.77
CA VAL A 190 -13.81 10.20 0.96
C VAL A 190 -12.68 9.61 1.80
N ASN A 191 -11.95 10.42 2.54
CA ASN A 191 -10.83 9.95 3.35
C ASN A 191 -11.28 9.06 4.52
N MET A 192 -12.39 9.36 5.18
CA MET A 192 -12.82 8.61 6.35
C MET A 192 -13.52 7.29 5.99
N ILE A 193 -14.47 7.31 5.07
CA ILE A 193 -15.30 6.13 4.76
C ILE A 193 -14.66 5.30 3.65
N MET A 194 -14.34 5.94 2.53
CA MET A 194 -13.85 5.22 1.37
C MET A 194 -12.47 4.61 1.61
N ASP A 195 -11.53 5.37 2.20
CA ASP A 195 -10.19 4.88 2.49
C ASP A 195 -10.21 3.78 3.54
N SER A 196 -11.05 3.87 4.57
CA SER A 196 -11.18 2.81 5.59
C SER A 196 -11.73 1.52 5.00
N LEU A 197 -12.77 1.59 4.18
CA LEU A 197 -13.35 0.41 3.53
C LEU A 197 -12.41 -0.16 2.46
N ALA A 198 -11.76 0.70 1.67
CA ALA A 198 -10.80 0.27 0.66
C ALA A 198 -9.56 -0.40 1.29
N SER A 199 -9.05 0.14 2.40
CA SER A 199 -7.95 -0.46 3.14
C SER A 199 -8.30 -1.86 3.64
N LEU A 200 -9.50 -2.02 4.20
CA LEU A 200 -10.01 -3.31 4.65
C LEU A 200 -10.13 -4.30 3.48
N ALA A 201 -10.68 -3.85 2.34
CA ALA A 201 -10.82 -4.68 1.14
C ALA A 201 -9.47 -5.16 0.59
N LEU A 202 -8.48 -4.27 0.54
CA LEU A 202 -7.14 -4.58 0.00
C LEU A 202 -6.28 -5.39 0.99
N ALA A 203 -6.51 -5.24 2.30
CA ALA A 203 -5.78 -5.97 3.34
C ALA A 203 -6.22 -7.43 3.51
N THR A 204 -7.41 -7.79 3.06
CA THR A 204 -8.01 -9.12 3.27
C THR A 204 -7.72 -10.13 2.15
N GLU A 205 -6.78 -9.84 1.25
CA GLU A 205 -6.45 -10.77 0.17
C GLU A 205 -5.71 -12.01 0.70
N VAL A 206 -6.18 -13.19 0.31
CA VAL A 206 -5.63 -14.48 0.77
C VAL A 206 -4.29 -14.76 0.08
N PRO A 207 -3.28 -15.28 0.81
CA PRO A 207 -1.97 -15.58 0.26
C PRO A 207 -2.01 -16.70 -0.78
N LYS A 208 -1.49 -16.42 -1.98
CA LYS A 208 -1.34 -17.39 -3.06
C LYS A 208 -0.06 -18.22 -2.89
N PRO A 209 -0.03 -19.48 -3.33
CA PRO A 209 1.19 -20.30 -3.27
C PRO A 209 2.34 -19.72 -4.10
N GLU A 210 2.06 -19.03 -5.20
CA GLU A 210 3.02 -18.37 -6.10
C GLU A 210 3.92 -17.34 -5.37
N LEU A 211 3.49 -16.86 -4.19
CA LEU A 211 4.27 -15.91 -3.39
C LEU A 211 5.61 -16.46 -2.91
N LEU A 212 5.72 -17.79 -2.75
CA LEU A 212 6.96 -18.44 -2.34
C LEU A 212 7.95 -18.67 -3.49
N GLU A 213 7.47 -18.66 -4.73
CA GLU A 213 8.30 -18.86 -5.93
C GLU A 213 9.10 -17.60 -6.31
N ARG A 214 8.67 -16.43 -5.80
CA ARG A 214 9.37 -15.17 -6.04
C ARG A 214 10.68 -15.11 -5.24
N PRO A 215 11.73 -14.45 -5.80
CA PRO A 215 12.94 -14.18 -5.04
C PRO A 215 12.62 -13.36 -3.78
N PRO A 216 13.43 -13.48 -2.71
CA PRO A 216 13.28 -12.67 -1.52
C PRO A 216 13.49 -11.19 -1.83
N GLN A 217 12.85 -10.33 -1.06
CA GLN A 217 13.05 -8.88 -1.12
C GLN A 217 14.32 -8.50 -0.38
N ASN A 218 15.03 -7.51 -0.89
CA ASN A 218 16.21 -6.97 -0.22
C ASN A 218 15.80 -5.99 0.89
N LYS A 219 16.67 -5.82 1.91
CA LYS A 219 16.45 -4.84 2.99
C LYS A 219 16.38 -3.40 2.48
N ASP A 220 17.08 -3.10 1.40
CA ASP A 220 17.18 -1.76 0.81
C ASP A 220 16.05 -1.44 -0.17
N ASP A 221 15.12 -2.38 -0.40
CA ASP A 221 14.00 -2.17 -1.30
C ASP A 221 13.00 -1.21 -0.67
N PHE A 222 12.67 -0.14 -1.38
CA PHE A 222 11.66 0.81 -0.95
C PHE A 222 10.27 0.17 -1.03
N VAL A 223 9.43 0.43 -0.02
CA VAL A 223 8.03 -0.01 0.01
C VAL A 223 7.28 0.50 -1.22
N VAL A 224 7.52 1.76 -1.58
CA VAL A 224 7.01 2.37 -2.82
C VAL A 224 8.01 2.11 -3.94
N SER A 225 7.76 1.09 -4.74
CA SER A 225 8.61 0.73 -5.88
C SER A 225 8.53 1.77 -7.01
N ARG A 226 9.57 1.82 -7.87
CA ARG A 226 9.56 2.70 -9.07
C ARG A 226 8.38 2.42 -10.00
N LYS A 227 7.91 1.16 -10.09
CA LYS A 227 6.74 0.78 -10.88
C LYS A 227 5.47 1.36 -10.28
N MET A 228 5.34 1.24 -8.98
CA MET A 228 4.25 1.79 -8.19
C MET A 228 4.15 3.32 -8.33
N THR A 229 5.29 4.03 -8.23
CA THR A 229 5.34 5.48 -8.43
C THR A 229 4.84 5.89 -9.84
N LYS A 230 5.26 5.17 -10.87
CA LYS A 230 4.76 5.41 -12.23
C LYS A 230 3.26 5.21 -12.32
N HIS A 231 2.73 4.13 -11.75
CA HIS A 231 1.30 3.85 -11.74
C HIS A 231 0.51 4.96 -11.03
N ILE A 232 0.98 5.40 -9.85
CA ILE A 232 0.38 6.51 -9.09
C ILE A 232 0.31 7.77 -9.94
N LEU A 233 1.43 8.15 -10.59
CA LEU A 233 1.48 9.36 -11.40
C LEU A 233 0.58 9.29 -12.64
N TYR A 234 0.60 8.17 -13.38
CA TYR A 234 -0.24 8.01 -14.56
C TYR A 234 -1.73 7.99 -14.20
N MET A 235 -2.09 7.30 -13.13
CA MET A 235 -3.49 7.19 -12.71
C MET A 235 -4.00 8.53 -12.16
N SER A 236 -3.20 9.24 -11.36
CA SER A 236 -3.55 10.58 -10.88
C SER A 236 -3.69 11.58 -12.04
N LEU A 237 -2.79 11.53 -13.02
CA LEU A 237 -2.88 12.39 -14.21
C LEU A 237 -4.14 12.07 -15.04
N PHE A 238 -4.44 10.79 -15.25
CA PHE A 238 -5.66 10.37 -15.94
C PHE A 238 -6.91 10.89 -15.23
N GLN A 239 -7.01 10.69 -13.92
CA GLN A 239 -8.12 11.18 -13.11
C GLN A 239 -8.27 12.71 -13.21
N MET A 240 -7.17 13.44 -13.14
CA MET A 240 -7.17 14.89 -13.30
C MET A 240 -7.70 15.33 -14.65
N VAL A 241 -7.21 14.74 -15.75
CA VAL A 241 -7.67 15.09 -17.09
C VAL A 241 -9.17 14.87 -17.23
N VAL A 242 -9.67 13.71 -16.72
CA VAL A 242 -11.11 13.43 -16.76
C VAL A 242 -11.89 14.45 -15.93
N LEU A 243 -11.47 14.74 -14.70
CA LEU A 243 -12.16 15.69 -13.83
C LEU A 243 -12.17 17.11 -14.42
N PHE A 244 -11.08 17.57 -15.01
CA PHE A 244 -11.04 18.89 -15.65
C PHE A 244 -11.89 18.97 -16.92
N ILE A 245 -11.98 17.89 -17.71
CA ILE A 245 -12.89 17.85 -18.86
C ILE A 245 -14.33 18.07 -18.40
N PHE A 246 -14.77 17.40 -17.34
CA PHE A 246 -16.12 17.56 -16.81
C PHE A 246 -16.32 18.84 -16.00
N LEU A 247 -15.27 19.37 -15.37
CA LEU A 247 -15.33 20.63 -14.66
C LEU A 247 -15.56 21.81 -15.63
N PHE A 248 -14.82 21.86 -16.74
CA PHE A 248 -14.93 22.95 -17.73
C PHE A 248 -15.92 22.65 -18.85
N GLY A 249 -16.14 21.36 -19.16
CA GLY A 249 -17.09 20.92 -20.19
C GLY A 249 -18.48 20.58 -19.65
N GLY A 250 -18.70 20.70 -18.35
CA GLY A 250 -19.98 20.34 -17.71
C GLY A 250 -21.16 21.17 -18.22
N GLU A 251 -20.91 22.40 -18.62
CA GLU A 251 -21.89 23.28 -19.26
C GLU A 251 -22.59 22.63 -20.48
N TYR A 252 -21.81 21.87 -21.28
CA TYR A 252 -22.32 21.20 -22.48
C TYR A 252 -22.83 19.79 -22.23
N MET A 253 -22.45 19.16 -21.13
CA MET A 253 -22.68 17.73 -20.87
C MET A 253 -23.81 17.45 -19.88
N ILE A 254 -24.03 18.38 -18.95
CA ILE A 254 -25.04 18.22 -17.90
C ILE A 254 -26.36 18.79 -18.38
N PRO A 255 -27.45 17.98 -18.43
CA PRO A 255 -28.74 18.46 -18.88
C PRO A 255 -29.26 19.59 -17.97
N GLU A 256 -29.89 20.59 -18.59
CA GLU A 256 -30.46 21.73 -17.90
C GLU A 256 -31.66 21.32 -17.05
N PRO A 257 -31.81 21.90 -15.85
CA PRO A 257 -32.96 21.62 -15.03
C PRO A 257 -34.21 22.33 -15.57
N GLU A 258 -35.40 21.78 -15.29
CA GLU A 258 -36.71 22.41 -15.61
C GLU A 258 -36.86 23.82 -15.00
N GLU A 259 -35.98 24.23 -14.09
CA GLU A 259 -35.92 25.55 -13.48
C GLU A 259 -35.49 26.64 -14.49
N GLU A 260 -34.96 26.30 -15.64
CA GLU A 260 -34.69 27.21 -16.76
C GLU A 260 -35.97 27.92 -17.18
N LEU A 261 -37.09 27.18 -17.29
CA LEU A 261 -38.41 27.76 -17.59
C LEU A 261 -38.89 28.75 -16.52
N ARG A 262 -38.50 28.54 -15.26
CA ARG A 262 -38.78 29.46 -14.16
C ARG A 262 -37.90 30.72 -14.25
N PHE A 263 -36.66 30.57 -14.66
CA PHE A 263 -35.72 31.69 -14.81
C PHE A 263 -36.11 32.59 -15.95
N ASP A 264 -36.49 32.04 -17.11
CA ASP A 264 -36.99 32.83 -18.26
C ASP A 264 -38.28 33.57 -17.93
N ALA A 265 -39.21 32.94 -17.25
CA ALA A 265 -40.43 33.56 -16.74
C ALA A 265 -40.14 34.67 -15.71
N TRP A 266 -39.08 34.50 -14.92
CA TRP A 266 -38.64 35.48 -13.96
C TRP A 266 -37.90 36.67 -14.59
N LYS A 267 -37.04 36.41 -15.59
CA LYS A 267 -36.37 37.42 -16.44
C LYS A 267 -37.38 38.28 -17.16
N GLU A 268 -38.41 37.66 -17.74
CA GLU A 268 -39.48 38.36 -18.46
C GLU A 268 -40.34 39.20 -17.49
N ARG A 269 -40.57 38.72 -16.26
CA ARG A 269 -41.36 39.40 -15.23
C ARG A 269 -40.69 40.66 -14.66
N PHE A 270 -39.36 40.69 -14.60
CA PHE A 270 -38.56 41.76 -14.00
C PHE A 270 -37.80 42.62 -15.00
N ASP A 271 -37.96 42.39 -16.32
CA ASP A 271 -37.34 43.14 -17.42
C ASP A 271 -35.82 43.31 -17.30
N ILE A 272 -35.15 42.25 -16.89
CA ILE A 272 -33.70 42.24 -16.68
C ILE A 272 -33.01 41.81 -17.97
N GLU A 273 -32.31 42.70 -18.62
CA GLU A 273 -31.38 42.37 -19.71
C GLU A 273 -30.12 41.71 -19.15
N VAL A 274 -30.14 40.41 -19.01
CA VAL A 274 -28.95 39.59 -18.74
C VAL A 274 -28.47 39.03 -20.08
N ASN A 275 -27.34 39.49 -20.56
CA ASN A 275 -26.82 39.12 -21.88
C ASN A 275 -26.44 37.63 -22.00
N ASP A 276 -26.25 36.93 -20.87
CA ASP A 276 -26.01 35.50 -20.83
C ASP A 276 -26.83 34.85 -19.71
N MET A 277 -27.48 33.73 -20.02
CA MET A 277 -28.22 32.95 -19.02
C MET A 277 -27.24 32.34 -18.03
N VAL A 278 -27.33 32.76 -16.78
CA VAL A 278 -26.49 32.26 -15.68
C VAL A 278 -27.36 31.38 -14.79
N PHE A 279 -27.05 30.08 -14.74
CA PHE A 279 -27.77 29.14 -13.87
C PHE A 279 -27.02 28.97 -12.56
N PRO A 280 -27.71 29.03 -11.41
CA PRO A 280 -27.08 28.81 -10.13
C PRO A 280 -26.37 27.47 -10.08
N GLY A 281 -25.15 27.47 -9.57
CA GLY A 281 -24.37 26.27 -9.38
C GLY A 281 -23.66 25.69 -10.60
N ARG A 282 -23.68 26.37 -11.74
CA ARG A 282 -22.83 26.03 -12.89
C ARG A 282 -21.64 26.98 -12.99
N LEU A 283 -20.60 26.52 -13.70
CA LEU A 283 -19.46 27.33 -14.07
C LEU A 283 -19.76 27.99 -15.44
N TYR A 284 -19.73 29.32 -15.49
CA TYR A 284 -19.93 30.08 -16.71
C TYR A 284 -18.70 30.90 -17.07
N LYS A 285 -18.51 31.11 -18.38
CA LYS A 285 -17.61 32.12 -18.88
C LYS A 285 -18.31 33.47 -18.85
N VAL A 286 -17.88 34.36 -17.98
CA VAL A 286 -18.48 35.69 -17.84
C VAL A 286 -17.99 36.61 -19.00
N ASN A 287 -18.89 37.33 -19.64
CA ASN A 287 -18.58 38.23 -20.77
C ASN A 287 -17.40 39.14 -20.46
N GLY A 288 -16.36 39.04 -21.32
CA GLY A 288 -15.18 39.90 -21.25
C GLY A 288 -14.07 39.44 -20.28
N ASP A 289 -14.36 38.55 -19.39
CA ASP A 289 -13.37 37.93 -18.49
C ASP A 289 -13.02 36.52 -18.95
N GLU A 290 -11.74 36.21 -19.02
CA GLU A 290 -11.26 34.85 -19.37
C GLU A 290 -11.48 33.83 -18.26
N LEU A 291 -12.06 34.21 -17.12
CA LEU A 291 -12.23 33.39 -15.91
C LEU A 291 -13.65 32.87 -15.83
N TYR A 292 -13.75 31.55 -15.60
CA TYR A 292 -14.99 30.90 -15.19
C TYR A 292 -15.39 31.35 -13.78
N LYS A 293 -16.63 31.77 -13.61
CA LYS A 293 -17.21 32.07 -12.30
C LYS A 293 -18.33 31.08 -12.00
N ALA A 294 -18.37 30.60 -10.78
CA ALA A 294 -19.52 29.91 -10.26
C ALA A 294 -20.44 30.93 -9.60
N VAL A 295 -21.71 30.90 -9.93
CA VAL A 295 -22.73 31.76 -9.28
C VAL A 295 -23.25 31.01 -8.09
N TYR A 296 -22.78 31.37 -6.89
CA TYR A 296 -23.13 30.66 -5.66
C TYR A 296 -23.96 31.47 -4.67
N ASP A 297 -23.81 32.76 -4.65
CA ASP A 297 -24.42 33.60 -3.61
C ASP A 297 -25.68 34.28 -4.12
N ALA A 298 -26.82 33.60 -4.01
CA ALA A 298 -28.09 34.26 -4.08
C ALA A 298 -28.75 34.18 -2.68
N PRO A 299 -29.10 35.30 -2.06
CA PRO A 299 -29.86 35.29 -0.82
C PRO A 299 -31.23 34.69 -1.06
N ASP A 300 -31.80 34.06 -0.02
CA ASP A 300 -33.12 33.43 -0.08
C ASP A 300 -34.21 34.38 -0.56
N VAL A 301 -34.02 35.66 -0.39
CA VAL A 301 -34.90 36.75 -0.85
C VAL A 301 -34.06 37.90 -1.36
N CYS A 302 -34.06 38.11 -2.67
CA CYS A 302 -33.46 39.30 -3.27
C CYS A 302 -34.44 40.48 -3.25
N THR A 303 -33.95 41.67 -2.92
CA THR A 303 -34.71 42.91 -3.09
C THR A 303 -34.73 43.29 -4.58
N ALA A 304 -35.69 44.12 -4.98
CA ALA A 304 -35.81 44.56 -6.39
C ALA A 304 -34.56 45.27 -6.91
N GLU A 305 -33.80 45.97 -6.04
CA GLU A 305 -32.51 46.60 -6.38
C GLU A 305 -31.37 45.59 -6.53
N GLU A 306 -31.35 44.54 -5.68
CA GLU A 306 -30.36 43.46 -5.75
C GLU A 306 -30.60 42.56 -6.97
N ILE A 307 -31.87 42.36 -7.36
CA ILE A 307 -32.23 41.67 -8.62
C ILE A 307 -31.68 42.41 -9.83
N ALA A 308 -31.78 43.74 -9.85
CA ALA A 308 -31.21 44.58 -10.95
C ALA A 308 -29.70 44.52 -11.03
N THR A 309 -29.00 44.10 -9.95
CA THR A 309 -27.56 43.88 -9.88
C THR A 309 -27.14 42.40 -10.09
N GLY A 310 -28.10 41.53 -10.45
CA GLY A 310 -27.83 40.12 -10.76
C GLY A 310 -28.01 39.14 -9.60
N CYS A 311 -28.70 39.55 -8.51
CA CYS A 311 -29.09 38.64 -7.44
C CYS A 311 -30.16 37.65 -7.89
N MET A 312 -29.98 36.38 -7.61
CA MET A 312 -30.92 35.30 -7.89
C MET A 312 -31.41 34.64 -6.59
N PRO A 313 -32.74 34.65 -6.30
CA PRO A 313 -33.25 33.98 -5.12
C PRO A 313 -33.19 32.47 -5.25
N GLY A 314 -32.74 31.81 -4.18
CA GLY A 314 -32.74 30.35 -4.07
C GLY A 314 -31.57 29.60 -4.68
N ALA A 315 -30.52 30.29 -5.08
CA ALA A 315 -29.27 29.64 -5.50
C ALA A 315 -28.39 29.34 -4.28
N ASP A 316 -28.57 28.17 -3.71
CA ASP A 316 -27.72 27.71 -2.60
C ASP A 316 -26.40 27.15 -3.16
N LYS A 317 -25.29 27.62 -2.61
CA LYS A 317 -23.95 27.16 -2.95
C LYS A 317 -23.80 25.63 -2.79
N ASP A 318 -24.49 25.07 -1.82
CA ASP A 318 -24.39 23.66 -1.47
C ASP A 318 -25.25 22.75 -2.39
N SER A 319 -26.14 23.30 -3.22
CA SER A 319 -27.06 22.55 -4.10
C SER A 319 -26.65 22.51 -5.57
N SER A 320 -25.39 22.83 -5.90
CA SER A 320 -24.88 22.83 -7.28
C SER A 320 -24.88 21.41 -7.89
N ARG A 321 -25.75 21.18 -8.90
CA ARG A 321 -25.77 19.91 -9.67
C ARG A 321 -24.45 19.63 -10.37
N HIS A 322 -23.81 20.67 -10.91
CA HIS A 322 -22.52 20.52 -11.59
C HIS A 322 -21.42 20.05 -10.62
N MET A 323 -21.28 20.70 -9.47
CA MET A 323 -20.26 20.31 -8.48
C MET A 323 -20.58 18.96 -7.83
N THR A 324 -21.85 18.63 -7.60
CA THR A 324 -22.28 17.30 -7.16
C THR A 324 -21.90 16.24 -8.19
N PHE A 325 -22.10 16.52 -9.48
CA PHE A 325 -21.70 15.59 -10.54
C PHE A 325 -20.18 15.40 -10.60
N VAL A 326 -19.40 16.47 -10.48
CA VAL A 326 -17.92 16.39 -10.44
C VAL A 326 -17.45 15.58 -9.24
N PHE A 327 -18.06 15.78 -8.08
CA PHE A 327 -17.78 15.00 -6.87
C PHE A 327 -18.12 13.52 -7.05
N ASN A 328 -19.31 13.22 -7.60
CA ASN A 328 -19.71 11.84 -7.90
C ASN A 328 -18.74 11.18 -8.88
N LEU A 329 -18.35 11.87 -9.94
CA LEU A 329 -17.35 11.39 -10.88
C LEU A 329 -16.01 11.10 -10.19
N PHE A 330 -15.57 11.98 -9.26
CA PHE A 330 -14.38 11.75 -8.47
C PHE A 330 -14.48 10.44 -7.68
N ILE A 331 -15.60 10.18 -7.00
CA ILE A 331 -15.80 8.92 -6.25
C ILE A 331 -15.77 7.71 -7.20
N TRP A 332 -16.46 7.77 -8.34
CA TRP A 332 -16.43 6.66 -9.31
C TRP A 332 -15.02 6.36 -9.82
N LEU A 333 -14.21 7.39 -10.05
CA LEU A 333 -12.80 7.22 -10.42
C LEU A 333 -12.01 6.52 -9.31
N GLN A 334 -12.32 6.79 -8.03
CA GLN A 334 -11.68 6.07 -6.92
C GLN A 334 -12.15 4.62 -6.81
N ILE A 335 -13.43 4.33 -7.07
CA ILE A 335 -13.96 2.95 -7.11
C ILE A 335 -13.26 2.12 -8.20
N VAL A 336 -13.03 2.71 -9.37
CA VAL A 336 -12.25 2.07 -10.45
C VAL A 336 -10.77 1.93 -10.06
N ASN A 337 -10.18 2.96 -9.46
CA ASN A 337 -8.81 2.94 -8.98
C ASN A 337 -8.57 1.83 -7.94
N MET A 338 -9.55 1.54 -7.08
CA MET A 338 -9.47 0.44 -6.10
C MET A 338 -9.31 -0.92 -6.78
N ILE A 339 -9.95 -1.15 -7.94
CA ILE A 339 -9.77 -2.36 -8.73
C ILE A 339 -8.37 -2.40 -9.35
N ALA A 340 -7.91 -1.28 -9.90
CA ALA A 340 -6.59 -1.17 -10.52
C ALA A 340 -5.44 -1.34 -9.51
N ALA A 341 -5.60 -0.81 -8.29
CA ALA A 341 -4.60 -0.89 -7.23
C ALA A 341 -4.33 -2.31 -6.70
N ARG A 342 -5.20 -3.29 -6.98
CA ARG A 342 -4.94 -4.70 -6.68
C ARG A 342 -3.75 -5.27 -7.44
N LYS A 343 -3.33 -4.64 -8.53
CA LYS A 343 -2.23 -5.08 -9.40
C LYS A 343 -0.99 -4.23 -9.17
N ILE A 344 0.03 -4.85 -8.54
CA ILE A 344 1.30 -4.19 -8.23
C ILE A 344 2.36 -4.50 -9.29
N HIS A 345 2.24 -5.70 -9.91
CA HIS A 345 3.22 -6.20 -10.86
C HIS A 345 2.64 -6.13 -12.27
N ASP A 346 3.08 -5.24 -13.13
CA ASP A 346 2.81 -5.06 -14.58
C ASP A 346 1.78 -6.04 -15.23
N GLU A 347 0.74 -6.42 -14.48
CA GLU A 347 -0.31 -7.32 -14.95
C GLU A 347 -1.31 -6.50 -15.77
N LEU A 348 -1.37 -6.71 -17.08
CA LEU A 348 -2.28 -6.02 -18.00
C LEU A 348 -3.76 -6.36 -17.78
N ASN A 349 -4.05 -7.54 -17.23
CA ASN A 349 -5.43 -7.95 -17.01
C ASN A 349 -5.90 -7.60 -15.59
N ILE A 350 -6.54 -6.44 -15.45
CA ILE A 350 -7.07 -5.92 -14.18
C ILE A 350 -8.18 -6.83 -13.60
N CYS A 351 -8.97 -7.47 -14.45
CA CYS A 351 -10.10 -8.32 -14.03
C CYS A 351 -9.70 -9.76 -13.67
N LYS A 352 -8.45 -10.16 -13.95
CA LYS A 352 -7.98 -11.51 -13.56
C LYS A 352 -8.06 -11.66 -12.04
N ASN A 353 -8.67 -12.73 -11.58
CA ASN A 353 -8.84 -13.04 -10.15
C ASN A 353 -9.72 -12.03 -9.37
N PHE A 354 -10.62 -11.32 -10.07
CA PHE A 354 -11.54 -10.39 -9.43
C PHE A 354 -12.52 -11.12 -8.49
N TRP A 355 -12.93 -12.32 -8.87
CA TRP A 355 -13.91 -13.13 -8.14
C TRP A 355 -13.31 -13.99 -7.04
N ASP A 356 -11.99 -14.10 -6.94
CA ASP A 356 -11.30 -15.00 -6.00
C ASP A 356 -11.35 -14.48 -4.55
N ASN A 357 -11.59 -13.19 -4.33
CA ASN A 357 -11.69 -12.60 -3.01
C ASN A 357 -13.12 -12.12 -2.72
N PRO A 358 -13.95 -12.92 -2.03
CA PRO A 358 -15.32 -12.55 -1.72
C PRO A 358 -15.43 -11.33 -0.79
N MET A 359 -14.48 -11.14 0.14
CA MET A 359 -14.48 -9.97 1.04
C MET A 359 -14.28 -8.66 0.26
N PHE A 360 -13.36 -8.66 -0.71
CA PHE A 360 -13.17 -7.52 -1.59
C PHE A 360 -14.45 -7.18 -2.36
N LEU A 361 -15.13 -8.19 -2.91
CA LEU A 361 -16.38 -8.00 -3.65
C LEU A 361 -17.49 -7.42 -2.77
N VAL A 362 -17.67 -7.95 -1.57
CA VAL A 362 -18.67 -7.46 -0.63
C VAL A 362 -18.43 -6.00 -0.30
N ILE A 363 -17.20 -5.64 0.05
CA ILE A 363 -16.83 -4.25 0.40
C ILE A 363 -16.99 -3.34 -0.82
N TRP A 364 -16.56 -3.77 -2.00
CA TRP A 364 -16.72 -3.02 -3.24
C TRP A 364 -18.20 -2.73 -3.54
N VAL A 365 -19.07 -3.72 -3.43
CA VAL A 365 -20.52 -3.55 -3.59
C VAL A 365 -21.08 -2.59 -2.53
N ILE A 366 -20.67 -2.70 -1.28
CA ILE A 366 -21.09 -1.78 -0.21
C ILE A 366 -20.73 -0.34 -0.57
N ILE A 367 -19.50 -0.09 -1.03
CA ILE A 367 -19.06 1.26 -1.43
C ILE A 367 -19.92 1.79 -2.58
N VAL A 368 -20.20 0.98 -3.60
CA VAL A 368 -21.05 1.35 -4.74
C VAL A 368 -22.46 1.69 -4.29
N VAL A 369 -23.06 0.85 -3.44
CA VAL A 369 -24.42 1.07 -2.91
C VAL A 369 -24.47 2.32 -2.04
N VAL A 370 -23.53 2.50 -1.13
CA VAL A 370 -23.44 3.68 -0.26
C VAL A 370 -23.30 4.95 -1.10
N ASN A 371 -22.44 4.92 -2.14
CA ASN A 371 -22.29 6.05 -3.06
C ASN A 371 -23.61 6.40 -3.77
N PHE A 372 -24.37 5.39 -4.19
CA PHE A 372 -25.67 5.61 -4.84
C PHE A 372 -26.73 6.26 -3.93
N PHE A 373 -26.68 6.00 -2.62
CA PHE A 373 -27.65 6.58 -1.67
C PHE A 373 -27.24 7.95 -1.13
N ILE A 374 -25.97 8.33 -1.21
CA ILE A 374 -25.46 9.61 -0.69
C ILE A 374 -25.62 10.74 -1.71
N ILE A 375 -25.61 10.41 -2.99
CA ILE A 375 -25.76 11.32 -4.12
C ILE A 375 -27.19 11.31 -4.63
#